data_6daf9f4f1b5b8c3be8ea1d9aa5f67eae
#
_entry.id   6daf9f4f1b5b8c3be8ea1d9aa5f67eae
#
_cell.length_a   1.000
_cell.length_b   1.000
_cell.length_c   1.000
_cell.angle_alpha   90.00
_cell.angle_beta   90.00
_cell.angle_gamma   90.00
#
_symmetry.space_group_name_H-M   'P 1'
#
loop_
_entity.id
_entity.type
_entity.pdbx_description
1 polymer ?
#
loop_
_entity_poly.entity_id
_entity_poly.type
_entity_poly.pdbx_seq_one_letter_code
_entity_poly.pdbx_strand_id
1 'polypeptide(L)' 'MEVTKRFLEYKIQALSERIEYKKSIGYKCIADEKELGAYEDVLLMLNSEIESIGGLENEK' A
#
# COMPACT_ATOMS: atom_id res chain seq x y z
N MET A 1 15.19 -2.63 -0.93
CA MET A 1 13.93 -3.16 -0.37
C MET A 1 13.20 -2.16 0.48
N GLU A 2 13.87 -1.61 1.47
CA GLU A 2 13.21 -0.63 2.33
C GLU A 2 12.76 0.60 1.56
N VAL A 3 13.56 1.02 0.59
CA VAL A 3 13.22 2.19 -0.21
C VAL A 3 11.93 1.95 -0.98
N THR A 4 11.78 0.76 -1.56
CA THR A 4 10.58 0.42 -2.31
C THR A 4 9.35 0.40 -1.40
N LYS A 5 9.49 -0.20 -0.21
CA LYS A 5 8.38 -0.27 0.74
C LYS A 5 7.98 1.13 1.20
N ARG A 6 8.94 1.98 1.50
CA ARG A 6 8.66 3.34 1.92
C ARG A 6 7.98 4.13 0.80
N PHE A 7 8.42 3.91 -0.43
CA PHE A 7 7.81 4.58 -1.57
C PHE A 7 6.34 4.17 -1.70
N LEU A 8 6.05 2.89 -1.57
CA LEU A 8 4.69 2.40 -1.63
C LEU A 8 3.84 2.95 -0.50
N GLU A 9 4.38 2.98 0.71
CA GLU A 9 3.66 3.53 1.85
C GLU A 9 3.36 5.00 1.64
N TYR A 10 4.31 5.74 1.10
CA TYR A 10 4.10 7.15 0.81
C TYR A 10 2.99 7.33 -0.23
N LYS A 11 3.02 6.53 -1.29
CA LYS A 11 2.00 6.60 -2.32
C LYS A 11 0.62 6.25 -1.78
N ILE A 12 0.56 5.23 -0.94
CA ILE A 12 -0.71 4.82 -0.34
C ILE A 12 -1.28 5.94 0.51
N GLN A 13 -0.43 6.55 1.33
CA GLN A 13 -0.88 7.64 2.17
C GLN A 13 -1.35 8.82 1.35
N ALA A 14 -0.60 9.18 0.32
CA ALA A 14 -0.97 10.30 -0.54
C ALA A 14 -2.30 10.05 -1.24
N LEU A 15 -2.50 8.83 -1.75
CA LEU A 15 -3.75 8.48 -2.40
C LEU A 15 -4.91 8.46 -1.42
N SER A 16 -4.68 7.92 -0.21
CA SER A 16 -5.71 7.89 0.81
C SER A 16 -6.20 9.29 1.15
N GLU A 17 -5.26 10.22 1.32
CA GLU A 17 -5.62 11.60 1.64
C GLU A 17 -6.37 12.24 0.49
N ARG A 18 -5.94 11.98 -0.74
CA ARG A 18 -6.63 12.51 -1.90
C ARG A 18 -8.06 11.98 -2.00
N ILE A 19 -8.23 10.69 -1.75
CA ILE A 19 -9.54 10.06 -1.79
C ILE A 19 -10.45 10.67 -0.73
N GLU A 20 -9.95 10.83 0.49
CA GLU A 20 -10.73 11.43 1.55
C GLU A 20 -11.16 12.85 1.18
N TYR A 21 -10.24 13.63 0.64
CA TYR A 21 -10.55 14.99 0.24
C TYR A 21 -11.63 14.99 -0.83
N LYS A 22 -11.49 14.17 -1.86
CA LYS A 22 -12.47 14.12 -2.94
C LYS A 22 -13.85 13.69 -2.44
N LYS A 23 -13.88 12.71 -1.54
CA LYS A 23 -15.15 12.26 -0.99
C LYS A 23 -15.82 13.35 -0.17
N SER A 24 -15.02 14.14 0.53
CA SER A 24 -15.58 15.20 1.37
C SER A 24 -16.25 16.29 0.55
N ILE A 25 -15.85 16.48 -0.70
CA ILE A 25 -16.45 17.48 -1.57
C ILE A 25 -17.37 16.87 -2.62
N GLY A 26 -17.67 15.57 -2.49
CA GLY A 26 -18.65 14.91 -3.33
C GLY A 26 -18.15 14.36 -4.63
N TYR A 27 -16.82 14.29 -4.82
CA TYR A 27 -16.26 13.71 -6.03
C TYR A 27 -16.21 12.20 -5.95
N LYS A 28 -16.43 11.56 -7.10
CA LYS A 28 -16.18 10.13 -7.21
C LYS A 28 -14.70 9.88 -7.46
N CYS A 29 -14.18 8.87 -6.79
CA CYS A 29 -12.75 8.57 -6.88
C CYS A 29 -12.51 7.09 -7.17
N ILE A 30 -13.30 6.54 -8.10
CA ILE A 30 -13.22 5.12 -8.43
C ILE A 30 -11.83 4.75 -8.93
N ALA A 31 -11.28 5.56 -9.84
CA ALA A 31 -9.94 5.29 -10.37
C ALA A 31 -8.89 5.37 -9.26
N ASP A 32 -9.00 6.35 -8.39
CA ASP A 32 -8.05 6.50 -7.29
C ASP A 32 -8.16 5.32 -6.33
N GLU A 33 -9.37 4.85 -6.07
CA GLU A 33 -9.56 3.71 -5.18
C GLU A 33 -8.97 2.44 -5.76
N LYS A 34 -9.12 2.25 -7.07
CA LYS A 34 -8.50 1.10 -7.74
C LYS A 34 -6.99 1.16 -7.66
N GLU A 35 -6.45 2.34 -7.87
CA GLU A 35 -5.00 2.53 -7.80
C GLU A 35 -4.49 2.27 -6.39
N LEU A 36 -5.22 2.78 -5.39
CA LEU A 36 -4.85 2.55 -4.00
C LEU A 36 -4.87 1.06 -3.68
N GLY A 37 -5.89 0.35 -4.13
CA GLY A 37 -5.98 -1.09 -3.90
C GLY A 37 -4.81 -1.83 -4.52
N ALA A 38 -4.39 -1.41 -5.72
CA ALA A 38 -3.25 -2.05 -6.39
C ALA A 38 -1.97 -1.84 -5.58
N TYR A 39 -1.75 -0.63 -5.09
CA TYR A 39 -0.57 -0.36 -4.27
C TYR A 39 -0.61 -1.15 -2.96
N GLU A 40 -1.78 -1.24 -2.34
CA GLU A 40 -1.91 -2.00 -1.10
C GLU A 40 -1.63 -3.48 -1.33
N ASP A 41 -2.08 -4.01 -2.46
CA ASP A 41 -1.81 -5.40 -2.80
C ASP A 41 -0.32 -5.65 -2.95
N VAL A 42 0.38 -4.75 -3.65
CA VAL A 42 1.83 -4.89 -3.83
C VAL A 42 2.53 -4.82 -2.49
N LEU A 43 2.12 -3.90 -1.63
CA LEU A 43 2.74 -3.78 -0.32
C LEU A 43 2.50 -5.03 0.51
N LEU A 44 1.30 -5.58 0.43
CA LEU A 44 0.97 -6.79 1.17
C LEU A 44 1.84 -7.96 0.69
N MET A 45 2.05 -8.07 -0.63
CA MET A 45 2.90 -9.11 -1.17
C MET A 45 4.33 -8.96 -0.71
N LEU A 46 4.85 -7.74 -0.67
CA LEU A 46 6.20 -7.49 -0.19
C LEU A 46 6.34 -7.87 1.28
N ASN A 47 5.37 -7.49 2.09
CA ASN A 47 5.39 -7.83 3.51
C ASN A 47 5.32 -9.34 3.71
N SER A 48 4.50 -10.02 2.92
CA SER A 48 4.38 -11.47 3.00
C SER A 48 5.70 -12.16 2.68
N GLU A 49 6.39 -11.68 1.65
CA GLU A 49 7.69 -12.26 1.30
C GLU A 49 8.70 -12.06 2.41
N ILE A 50 8.74 -10.86 2.99
CA ILE A 50 9.66 -10.58 4.08
C ILE A 50 9.36 -11.46 5.27
N GLU A 51 8.09 -11.62 5.60
CA GLU A 51 7.68 -12.45 6.73
C GLU A 51 8.02 -13.91 6.50
N SER A 52 7.84 -14.39 5.27
CA SER A 52 8.19 -15.77 4.94
C SER A 52 9.67 -16.03 5.18
N ILE A 53 10.51 -15.13 4.70
CA ILE A 53 11.95 -15.26 4.87
C ILE A 53 12.30 -15.20 6.34
N GLY A 54 11.74 -14.23 7.05
CA GLY A 54 11.98 -14.09 8.47
C GLY A 54 11.51 -15.31 9.26
N GLY A 55 10.36 -15.85 8.88
CA GLY A 55 9.84 -17.04 9.54
C GLY A 55 10.76 -18.24 9.37
N LEU A 56 11.28 -18.40 8.17
CA LEU A 56 12.22 -19.49 7.91
C LEU A 56 13.48 -19.35 8.76
N GLU A 57 13.99 -18.14 8.86
CA GLU A 57 15.16 -17.91 9.67
C GLU A 57 14.89 -18.15 11.14
N ASN A 58 13.72 -17.78 11.60
CA ASN A 58 13.38 -17.93 13.01
C ASN A 58 13.20 -19.38 13.39
N GLU A 59 12.79 -20.21 12.46
CA GLU A 59 12.59 -21.61 12.76
C GLU A 59 13.90 -22.36 12.94
N LYS A 60 14.97 -21.80 12.52
CA LYS A 60 16.27 -22.40 12.73
C LYS A 60 16.80 -22.13 14.11
#